data_a47d703deaae35d18ac6d041cb0f1631
#
_entry.id   a47d703deaae35d18ac6d041cb0f1631
#
_cell.length_a   1.000
_cell.length_b   1.000
_cell.length_c   1.000
_cell.angle_alpha   90.00
_cell.angle_beta   90.00
_cell.angle_gamma   90.00
#
_symmetry.space_group_name_H-M   'P 1'
#
loop_
_entity.id
_entity.type
_entity.pdbx_description
1 polymer ?
#
loop_
_entity_poly.entity_id
_entity_poly.type
_entity_poly.pdbx_seq_one_letter_code
_entity_poly.pdbx_strand_id
1 'polypeptide(L)'
;STWLEHGDQPVYSYNNHYWMPGYQHHSWNGRLDYEHKTRRKGERFTLSYMLALTRQHTDQENTYTELQNVSFPYTGSLMTERERFTEHTFQADWLRPLGKGHQLEIGTKYIDRNNNSENSQQFYGIDMNTSDEFHHVTRVLAGYADYIYNHEKWSARAGLRYEYSYMRGSYPDGKDE
;
A
#
# COMPACT_ATOMS: atom_id res chain seq x y z
N SER A 1 -2.32 -30.66 10.58
CA SER A 1 -3.01 -31.08 11.83
C SER A 1 -2.53 -30.21 12.98
N THR A 2 -3.45 -29.91 13.87
CA THR A 2 -3.18 -29.18 15.12
C THR A 2 -3.54 -30.07 16.28
N TRP A 3 -2.67 -30.16 17.30
CA TRP A 3 -2.91 -30.94 18.51
C TRP A 3 -2.36 -30.24 19.74
N LEU A 4 -2.97 -30.55 20.89
CA LEU A 4 -2.46 -30.26 22.22
C LEU A 4 -2.33 -31.58 22.96
N GLU A 5 -1.21 -31.83 23.61
CA GLU A 5 -0.92 -33.05 24.36
C GLU A 5 -0.79 -32.75 25.88
N HIS A 6 -1.26 -33.68 26.69
CA HIS A 6 -1.01 -33.70 28.14
C HIS A 6 -0.45 -35.10 28.48
N GLY A 7 0.86 -35.19 28.72
CA GLY A 7 1.55 -36.47 28.76
C GLY A 7 1.57 -37.10 27.37
N ASP A 8 1.37 -38.42 27.29
CA ASP A 8 1.36 -39.15 26.00
C ASP A 8 -0.04 -39.25 25.35
N GLN A 9 -1.03 -38.49 25.86
CA GLN A 9 -2.40 -38.50 25.34
C GLN A 9 -2.77 -37.17 24.71
N PRO A 10 -3.35 -37.20 23.52
CA PRO A 10 -3.83 -35.96 22.86
C PRO A 10 -5.05 -35.42 23.64
N VAL A 11 -5.01 -34.16 24.01
CA VAL A 11 -6.14 -33.46 24.65
C VAL A 11 -7.18 -33.11 23.58
N TYR A 12 -6.74 -32.61 22.46
CA TYR A 12 -7.57 -32.42 21.25
C TYR A 12 -6.73 -32.53 20.00
N SER A 13 -7.37 -32.86 18.90
CA SER A 13 -6.75 -32.82 17.58
C SER A 13 -7.76 -32.55 16.46
N TYR A 14 -7.30 -31.96 15.38
CA TYR A 14 -8.06 -31.80 14.14
C TYR A 14 -7.11 -31.63 12.97
N ASN A 15 -7.59 -31.92 11.76
CA ASN A 15 -6.93 -31.58 10.52
C ASN A 15 -7.57 -30.32 9.94
N ASN A 16 -6.73 -29.33 9.60
CA ASN A 16 -7.13 -28.18 8.80
C ASN A 16 -6.58 -28.37 7.40
N HIS A 17 -7.47 -28.40 6.42
CA HIS A 17 -7.11 -28.33 5.00
C HIS A 17 -7.27 -26.89 4.57
N TYR A 18 -6.13 -26.23 4.34
CA TYR A 18 -6.05 -24.86 3.81
C TYR A 18 -5.74 -24.92 2.32
N TRP A 19 -6.50 -24.18 1.55
CA TRP A 19 -6.33 -24.10 0.11
C TRP A 19 -6.71 -22.71 -0.40
N MET A 20 -6.11 -22.27 -1.50
CA MET A 20 -6.34 -20.96 -2.10
C MET A 20 -6.92 -21.17 -3.52
N PRO A 21 -8.26 -21.22 -3.66
CA PRO A 21 -8.90 -21.51 -4.95
C PRO A 21 -8.78 -20.37 -5.95
N GLY A 22 -8.61 -19.14 -5.46
CA GLY A 22 -8.54 -17.96 -6.31
C GLY A 22 -7.46 -16.98 -5.85
N TYR A 23 -6.57 -16.60 -6.78
CA TYR A 23 -5.66 -15.48 -6.61
C TYR A 23 -5.53 -14.73 -7.93
N GLN A 24 -5.86 -13.46 -7.92
CA GLN A 24 -5.72 -12.57 -9.06
C GLN A 24 -5.06 -11.27 -8.60
N HIS A 25 -4.02 -10.86 -9.30
CA HIS A 25 -3.34 -9.60 -9.05
C HIS A 25 -3.10 -8.88 -10.36
N HIS A 26 -3.60 -7.66 -10.46
CA HIS A 26 -3.41 -6.79 -11.62
C HIS A 26 -2.84 -5.46 -11.15
N SER A 27 -1.68 -5.09 -11.69
CA SER A 27 -1.04 -3.81 -11.42
C SER A 27 -0.74 -3.08 -12.72
N TRP A 28 -1.06 -1.80 -12.74
CA TRP A 28 -0.76 -0.92 -13.85
C TRP A 28 -0.14 0.37 -13.34
N ASN A 29 0.96 0.81 -13.97
CA ASN A 29 1.66 2.03 -13.64
C ASN A 29 1.89 2.85 -14.91
N GLY A 30 1.59 4.14 -14.82
CA GLY A 30 1.85 5.10 -15.88
C GLY A 30 2.56 6.33 -15.34
N ARG A 31 3.47 6.90 -16.15
CA ARG A 31 4.17 8.14 -15.83
C ARG A 31 4.21 9.06 -17.05
N LEU A 32 3.99 10.34 -16.81
CA LEU A 32 4.12 11.40 -17.76
C LEU A 32 5.05 12.48 -17.18
N ASP A 33 6.13 12.81 -17.93
CA ASP A 33 7.06 13.85 -17.56
C ASP A 33 7.07 14.95 -18.64
N TYR A 34 7.06 16.19 -18.21
CA TYR A 34 7.24 17.36 -19.02
C TYR A 34 8.46 18.15 -18.53
N GLU A 35 9.45 18.38 -19.39
CA GLU A 35 10.62 19.18 -19.09
C GLU A 35 10.61 20.46 -19.93
N HIS A 36 10.74 21.60 -19.27
CA HIS A 36 10.94 22.90 -19.90
C HIS A 36 12.33 23.44 -19.57
N LYS A 37 13.16 23.62 -20.60
CA LYS A 37 14.47 24.27 -20.50
C LYS A 37 14.32 25.75 -20.73
N THR A 38 14.80 26.55 -19.80
CA THR A 38 14.79 28.01 -19.94
C THR A 38 15.94 28.49 -20.85
N ARG A 39 15.99 29.78 -21.14
CA ARG A 39 17.12 30.38 -21.88
C ARG A 39 18.45 30.34 -21.12
N ARG A 40 18.42 30.13 -19.80
CA ARG A 40 19.62 29.99 -18.96
C ARG A 40 20.14 28.57 -19.05
N LYS A 41 21.40 28.43 -19.44
CA LYS A 41 22.06 27.14 -19.59
C LYS A 41 21.99 26.32 -18.27
N GLY A 42 21.43 25.12 -18.34
CA GLY A 42 21.29 24.20 -17.20
C GLY A 42 20.09 24.46 -16.29
N GLU A 43 19.32 25.51 -16.51
CA GLU A 43 18.08 25.76 -15.79
C GLU A 43 16.93 24.98 -16.44
N ARG A 44 16.17 24.25 -15.63
CA ARG A 44 15.05 23.44 -16.09
C ARG A 44 13.93 23.39 -15.08
N PHE A 45 12.74 23.25 -15.59
CA PHE A 45 11.51 22.96 -14.89
C PHE A 45 11.03 21.58 -15.29
N THR A 46 10.71 20.72 -14.34
CA THR A 46 10.18 19.40 -14.60
C THR A 46 8.83 19.24 -13.87
N LEU A 47 7.81 18.81 -14.61
CA LEU A 47 6.52 18.42 -14.06
C LEU A 47 6.35 16.92 -14.32
N SER A 48 6.01 16.18 -13.30
CA SER A 48 5.79 14.74 -13.38
C SER A 48 4.43 14.38 -12.82
N TYR A 49 3.74 13.50 -13.49
CA TYR A 49 2.54 12.85 -13.02
C TYR A 49 2.71 11.33 -13.09
N MET A 50 2.39 10.65 -12.00
CA MET A 50 2.34 9.18 -11.96
C MET A 50 0.97 8.72 -11.50
N LEU A 51 0.50 7.65 -12.13
CA LEU A 51 -0.69 6.90 -11.73
C LEU A 51 -0.30 5.45 -11.50
N ALA A 52 -0.66 4.91 -10.34
CA ALA A 52 -0.56 3.50 -10.03
C ALA A 52 -1.94 2.95 -9.66
N LEU A 53 -2.30 1.83 -10.27
CA LEU A 53 -3.55 1.12 -10.03
C LEU A 53 -3.21 -0.32 -9.70
N THR A 54 -3.73 -0.83 -8.59
CA THR A 54 -3.61 -2.25 -8.25
C THR A 54 -4.97 -2.79 -7.86
N ARG A 55 -5.28 -3.98 -8.34
CA ARG A 55 -6.46 -4.76 -7.95
C ARG A 55 -5.98 -6.14 -7.57
N GLN A 56 -6.41 -6.59 -6.40
CA GLN A 56 -6.14 -7.92 -5.90
C GLN A 56 -7.45 -8.59 -5.50
N HIS A 57 -7.55 -9.86 -5.79
CA HIS A 57 -8.62 -10.73 -5.36
C HIS A 57 -8.01 -12.02 -4.86
N THR A 58 -8.39 -12.43 -3.66
CA THR A 58 -7.88 -13.64 -3.02
C THR A 58 -9.06 -14.38 -2.40
N ASP A 59 -9.20 -15.68 -2.73
CA ASP A 59 -10.08 -16.60 -2.06
C ASP A 59 -9.25 -17.59 -1.24
N GLN A 60 -9.61 -17.78 0.03
CA GLN A 60 -8.95 -18.69 0.95
C GLN A 60 -9.98 -19.59 1.59
N GLU A 61 -9.81 -20.89 1.45
CA GLU A 61 -10.72 -21.87 1.99
C GLU A 61 -10.04 -22.70 3.09
N ASN A 62 -10.75 -22.87 4.20
CA ASN A 62 -10.37 -23.74 5.30
C ASN A 62 -11.44 -24.79 5.51
N THR A 63 -11.06 -26.04 5.63
CA THR A 63 -11.97 -27.15 5.96
C THR A 63 -11.37 -27.93 7.11
N TYR A 64 -12.20 -28.22 8.12
CA TYR A 64 -11.81 -28.92 9.33
C TYR A 64 -12.32 -30.36 9.29
N THR A 65 -11.43 -31.32 9.50
CA THR A 65 -11.71 -32.75 9.48
C THR A 65 -11.03 -33.47 10.64
N GLU A 66 -11.41 -34.72 10.89
CA GLU A 66 -10.81 -35.58 11.92
C GLU A 66 -10.78 -34.93 13.30
N LEU A 67 -11.89 -34.32 13.69
CA LEU A 67 -12.08 -33.65 15.00
C LEU A 67 -12.09 -34.66 16.14
N GLN A 68 -11.17 -34.52 17.10
CA GLN A 68 -11.09 -35.31 18.31
C GLN A 68 -11.11 -34.38 19.54
N ASN A 69 -12.03 -34.57 20.43
CA ASN A 69 -12.20 -33.78 21.64
C ASN A 69 -12.30 -32.26 21.39
N VAL A 70 -12.72 -31.86 20.18
CA VAL A 70 -12.96 -30.47 19.79
C VAL A 70 -14.23 -30.43 18.95
N SER A 71 -15.00 -29.38 19.10
CA SER A 71 -16.19 -29.13 18.29
C SER A 71 -16.15 -27.71 17.78
N PHE A 72 -16.20 -27.55 16.46
CA PHE A 72 -16.42 -26.28 15.81
C PHE A 72 -17.91 -26.16 15.45
N PRO A 73 -18.51 -24.97 15.58
CA PRO A 73 -19.88 -24.77 15.12
C PRO A 73 -20.05 -24.86 13.63
N TYR A 74 -18.93 -24.85 12.85
CA TYR A 74 -18.88 -24.89 11.39
C TYR A 74 -17.82 -25.91 10.91
N THR A 75 -17.96 -26.39 9.69
CA THR A 75 -17.07 -27.40 9.09
C THR A 75 -15.94 -26.79 8.25
N GLY A 76 -16.00 -25.50 7.99
CA GLY A 76 -15.00 -24.78 7.24
C GLY A 76 -15.42 -23.34 6.99
N SER A 77 -14.59 -22.60 6.28
CA SER A 77 -14.89 -21.23 5.90
C SER A 77 -14.24 -20.88 4.56
N LEU A 78 -14.92 -20.02 3.80
CA LEU A 78 -14.37 -19.32 2.64
C LEU A 78 -14.20 -17.85 2.99
N MET A 79 -12.99 -17.35 2.92
CA MET A 79 -12.66 -15.93 3.05
C MET A 79 -12.34 -15.39 1.66
N THR A 80 -13.04 -14.33 1.28
CA THR A 80 -12.81 -13.60 0.05
C THR A 80 -12.33 -12.20 0.39
N GLU A 81 -11.16 -11.84 -0.13
CA GLU A 81 -10.54 -10.53 0.02
C GLU A 81 -10.43 -9.84 -1.32
N ARG A 82 -10.89 -8.60 -1.41
CA ARG A 82 -10.76 -7.74 -2.59
C ARG A 82 -10.15 -6.42 -2.20
N GLU A 83 -9.01 -6.12 -2.81
CA GLU A 83 -8.31 -4.86 -2.61
C GLU A 83 -8.25 -4.06 -3.90
N ARG A 84 -8.45 -2.74 -3.76
CA ARG A 84 -8.30 -1.75 -4.83
C ARG A 84 -7.45 -0.61 -4.31
N PHE A 85 -6.28 -0.45 -4.91
CA PHE A 85 -5.36 0.62 -4.60
C PHE A 85 -5.23 1.56 -5.80
N THR A 86 -5.32 2.86 -5.53
CA THR A 86 -5.09 3.93 -6.50
C THR A 86 -4.16 4.97 -5.90
N GLU A 87 -3.09 5.30 -6.62
CA GLU A 87 -2.18 6.37 -6.23
C GLU A 87 -1.98 7.35 -7.37
N HIS A 88 -2.21 8.62 -7.08
CA HIS A 88 -1.84 9.75 -7.92
C HIS A 88 -0.66 10.47 -7.29
N THR A 89 0.42 10.64 -8.05
CA THR A 89 1.58 11.42 -7.62
C THR A 89 1.82 12.56 -8.60
N PHE A 90 1.84 13.79 -8.08
CA PHE A 90 2.23 15.00 -8.80
C PHE A 90 3.53 15.52 -8.22
N GLN A 91 4.47 15.88 -9.09
CA GLN A 91 5.75 16.43 -8.68
C GLN A 91 6.14 17.58 -9.60
N ALA A 92 6.68 18.66 -9.01
CA ALA A 92 7.22 19.79 -9.74
C ALA A 92 8.60 20.13 -9.18
N ASP A 93 9.59 20.19 -10.07
CA ASP A 93 10.98 20.46 -9.73
C ASP A 93 11.50 21.65 -10.54
N TRP A 94 12.26 22.50 -9.90
CA TRP A 94 12.99 23.59 -10.52
C TRP A 94 14.47 23.49 -10.15
N LEU A 95 15.30 23.28 -11.13
CA LEU A 95 16.75 23.30 -11.00
C LEU A 95 17.29 24.57 -11.60
N ARG A 96 18.02 25.33 -10.78
CA ARG A 96 18.62 26.62 -11.17
C ARG A 96 20.13 26.63 -10.92
N PRO A 97 20.96 26.72 -11.96
CA PRO A 97 22.38 27.01 -11.83
C PRO A 97 22.58 28.45 -11.35
N LEU A 98 23.35 28.62 -10.28
CA LEU A 98 23.71 29.93 -9.72
C LEU A 98 25.10 30.42 -10.22
N GLY A 99 25.82 29.57 -10.97
CA GLY A 99 27.15 29.83 -11.52
C GLY A 99 28.29 29.29 -10.64
N LYS A 100 29.48 29.16 -11.21
CA LYS A 100 30.71 28.70 -10.51
C LYS A 100 30.57 27.39 -9.74
N GLY A 101 29.79 26.42 -10.28
CA GLY A 101 29.57 25.14 -9.66
C GLY A 101 28.42 25.08 -8.64
N HIS A 102 27.73 26.20 -8.42
CA HIS A 102 26.59 26.28 -7.50
C HIS A 102 25.27 26.01 -8.23
N GLN A 103 24.41 25.21 -7.61
CA GLN A 103 23.07 24.91 -8.11
C GLN A 103 22.06 24.91 -6.95
N LEU A 104 20.86 25.34 -7.24
CA LEU A 104 19.72 25.26 -6.35
C LEU A 104 18.66 24.36 -7.00
N GLU A 105 18.14 23.42 -6.25
CA GLU A 105 17.01 22.57 -6.64
C GLU A 105 15.89 22.79 -5.64
N ILE A 106 14.71 23.13 -6.12
CA ILE A 106 13.51 23.30 -5.29
C ILE A 106 12.41 22.45 -5.90
N GLY A 107 11.69 21.72 -5.08
CA GLY A 107 10.61 20.90 -5.56
C GLY A 107 9.46 20.75 -4.58
N THR A 108 8.35 20.31 -5.12
CA THR A 108 7.17 19.93 -4.36
C THR A 108 6.61 18.63 -4.89
N LYS A 109 6.04 17.82 -3.99
CA LYS A 109 5.42 16.54 -4.32
C LYS A 109 4.10 16.42 -3.59
N TYR A 110 3.06 16.03 -4.32
CA TYR A 110 1.76 15.70 -3.77
C TYR A 110 1.40 14.26 -4.13
N ILE A 111 0.96 13.49 -3.13
CA ILE A 111 0.53 12.11 -3.29
C ILE A 111 -0.89 12.01 -2.74
N ASP A 112 -1.78 11.39 -3.51
CA ASP A 112 -3.12 11.01 -3.10
C ASP A 112 -3.26 9.50 -3.28
N ARG A 113 -3.44 8.77 -2.15
CA ARG A 113 -3.62 7.33 -2.11
C ARG A 113 -5.00 7.00 -1.61
N ASN A 114 -5.63 6.09 -2.32
CA ASN A 114 -6.92 5.56 -1.96
C ASN A 114 -6.82 4.03 -1.97
N ASN A 115 -7.11 3.40 -0.84
CA ASN A 115 -7.13 1.95 -0.69
C ASN A 115 -8.50 1.53 -0.15
N ASN A 116 -9.18 0.66 -0.91
CA ASN A 116 -10.42 0.02 -0.52
C ASN A 116 -10.15 -1.47 -0.34
N SER A 117 -10.50 -1.99 0.82
CA SER A 117 -10.45 -3.42 1.15
C SER A 117 -11.84 -3.90 1.53
N GLU A 118 -12.30 -4.92 0.85
CA GLU A 118 -13.55 -5.63 1.12
C GLU A 118 -13.19 -7.05 1.54
N ASN A 119 -13.53 -7.43 2.77
CA ASN A 119 -13.34 -8.78 3.30
C ASN A 119 -14.70 -9.40 3.56
N SER A 120 -14.94 -10.60 3.05
CA SER A 120 -16.12 -11.39 3.39
C SER A 120 -15.71 -12.78 3.82
N GLN A 121 -16.38 -13.28 4.85
CA GLN A 121 -16.17 -14.64 5.34
C GLN A 121 -17.50 -15.36 5.42
N GLN A 122 -17.58 -16.49 4.75
CA GLN A 122 -18.69 -17.41 4.75
C GLN A 122 -18.29 -18.66 5.53
N PHE A 123 -19.14 -19.07 6.47
CA PHE A 123 -18.92 -20.30 7.25
C PHE A 123 -19.78 -21.44 6.74
N TYR A 124 -19.21 -22.65 6.66
CA TYR A 124 -19.90 -23.83 6.20
C TYR A 124 -20.58 -24.55 7.38
N GLY A 125 -21.85 -24.92 7.19
CA GLY A 125 -22.64 -25.63 8.19
C GLY A 125 -23.40 -24.74 9.16
N ILE A 126 -23.26 -23.42 9.07
CA ILE A 126 -24.05 -22.44 9.82
C ILE A 126 -24.43 -21.28 8.90
N ASP A 127 -25.54 -20.64 9.23
CA ASP A 127 -26.00 -19.43 8.53
C ASP A 127 -25.42 -18.18 9.20
N MET A 128 -24.09 -18.05 9.07
CA MET A 128 -23.34 -16.91 9.58
C MET A 128 -22.34 -16.45 8.52
N ASN A 129 -22.51 -15.22 8.06
CA ASN A 129 -21.60 -14.58 7.14
C ASN A 129 -21.16 -13.25 7.74
N THR A 130 -19.89 -12.92 7.58
CA THR A 130 -19.35 -11.60 7.96
C THR A 130 -18.85 -10.90 6.72
N SER A 131 -19.04 -9.57 6.68
CA SER A 131 -18.50 -8.73 5.61
C SER A 131 -18.05 -7.42 6.22
N ASP A 132 -16.80 -7.07 5.98
CA ASP A 132 -16.19 -5.82 6.41
C ASP A 132 -15.64 -5.09 5.20
N GLU A 133 -15.91 -3.79 5.16
CA GLU A 133 -15.35 -2.88 4.17
C GLU A 133 -14.51 -1.83 4.90
N PHE A 134 -13.31 -1.59 4.40
CA PHE A 134 -12.41 -0.59 4.95
C PHE A 134 -11.92 0.33 3.85
N HIS A 135 -12.09 1.63 4.06
CA HIS A 135 -11.63 2.67 3.16
C HIS A 135 -10.53 3.48 3.82
N HIS A 136 -9.36 3.57 3.18
CA HIS A 136 -8.22 4.30 3.68
C HIS A 136 -7.71 5.31 2.66
N VAL A 137 -7.66 6.58 3.06
CA VAL A 137 -7.13 7.68 2.25
C VAL A 137 -5.87 8.24 2.92
N THR A 138 -4.81 8.37 2.14
CA THR A 138 -3.57 9.04 2.56
C THR A 138 -3.24 10.14 1.58
N ARG A 139 -3.05 11.36 2.09
CA ARG A 139 -2.58 12.52 1.31
C ARG A 139 -1.29 13.02 1.89
N VAL A 140 -0.29 13.20 1.03
CA VAL A 140 1.02 13.70 1.44
C VAL A 140 1.38 14.90 0.59
N LEU A 141 1.73 16.00 1.25
CA LEU A 141 2.30 17.18 0.62
C LEU A 141 3.72 17.39 1.13
N ALA A 142 4.68 17.42 0.23
CA ALA A 142 6.08 17.64 0.55
C ALA A 142 6.65 18.83 -0.23
N GLY A 143 7.49 19.61 0.42
CA GLY A 143 8.33 20.63 -0.18
C GLY A 143 9.78 20.38 0.19
N TYR A 144 10.69 20.61 -0.74
CA TYR A 144 12.13 20.41 -0.50
C TYR A 144 12.97 21.42 -1.26
N ALA A 145 14.16 21.69 -0.71
CA ALA A 145 15.16 22.52 -1.34
C ALA A 145 16.55 21.93 -1.07
N ASP A 146 17.34 21.81 -2.13
CA ASP A 146 18.71 21.31 -2.11
C ASP A 146 19.65 22.36 -2.70
N TYR A 147 20.73 22.61 -1.98
CA TYR A 147 21.85 23.39 -2.49
C TYR A 147 23.01 22.47 -2.80
N ILE A 148 23.52 22.56 -4.03
CA ILE A 148 24.58 21.72 -4.55
C ILE A 148 25.75 22.61 -4.94
N TYR A 149 26.95 22.23 -4.48
CA TYR A 149 28.20 22.86 -4.84
C TYR A 149 29.15 21.83 -5.46
N ASN A 150 29.57 22.07 -6.68
CA ASN A 150 30.53 21.24 -7.41
C ASN A 150 31.83 22.01 -7.63
N HIS A 151 32.93 21.44 -7.19
CA HIS A 151 34.28 21.91 -7.42
C HIS A 151 35.09 20.81 -8.10
N GLU A 152 36.16 21.13 -8.79
CA GLU A 152 36.92 20.22 -9.66
C GLU A 152 37.14 18.79 -9.14
N LYS A 153 37.35 18.62 -7.83
CA LYS A 153 37.67 17.32 -7.21
C LYS A 153 36.65 16.84 -6.18
N TRP A 154 35.68 17.66 -5.81
CA TRP A 154 34.70 17.29 -4.80
C TRP A 154 33.37 18.02 -5.00
N SER A 155 32.32 17.44 -4.51
CA SER A 155 30.99 18.03 -4.49
C SER A 155 30.36 17.92 -3.10
N ALA A 156 29.55 18.92 -2.75
CA ALA A 156 28.77 18.93 -1.52
C ALA A 156 27.32 19.22 -1.83
N ARG A 157 26.40 18.55 -1.13
CA ARG A 157 24.95 18.77 -1.21
C ARG A 157 24.41 18.93 0.20
N ALA A 158 23.60 19.96 0.41
CA ALA A 158 22.85 20.16 1.65
C ALA A 158 21.40 20.45 1.26
N GLY A 159 20.46 19.80 1.93
CA GLY A 159 19.05 19.95 1.61
C GLY A 159 18.15 19.83 2.82
N LEU A 160 16.96 20.38 2.68
CA LEU A 160 15.88 20.30 3.65
C LEU A 160 14.63 19.79 2.94
N ARG A 161 13.87 18.93 3.62
CA ARG A 161 12.57 18.46 3.20
C ARG A 161 11.58 18.59 4.36
N TYR A 162 10.45 19.18 4.07
CA TYR A 162 9.30 19.21 4.95
C TYR A 162 8.18 18.39 4.33
N GLU A 163 7.49 17.63 5.16
CA GLU A 163 6.40 16.76 4.72
C GLU A 163 5.23 16.86 5.69
N TYR A 164 4.04 17.04 5.15
CA TYR A 164 2.77 16.98 5.86
C TYR A 164 1.96 15.81 5.33
N SER A 165 1.53 14.92 6.23
CA SER A 165 0.73 13.76 5.91
C SER A 165 -0.63 13.85 6.59
N TYR A 166 -1.68 13.58 5.83
CA TYR A 166 -3.04 13.40 6.32
C TYR A 166 -3.48 11.98 6.01
N MET A 167 -3.98 11.28 7.03
CA MET A 167 -4.52 9.91 6.90
C MET A 167 -5.92 9.87 7.50
N ARG A 168 -6.80 9.15 6.82
CA ARG A 168 -8.15 8.86 7.28
C ARG A 168 -8.53 7.44 6.92
N GLY A 169 -8.94 6.66 7.93
CA GLY A 169 -9.60 5.37 7.77
C GLY A 169 -11.08 5.50 8.08
N SER A 170 -11.93 4.80 7.37
CA SER A 170 -13.36 4.74 7.65
C SER A 170 -13.92 3.34 7.37
N TYR A 171 -14.84 2.94 8.24
CA TYR A 171 -15.69 1.76 8.07
C TYR A 171 -17.10 2.21 7.70
N PRO A 172 -17.85 1.45 6.87
CA PRO A 172 -19.22 1.80 6.49
C PRO A 172 -20.16 1.95 7.71
N ASP A 173 -19.83 1.29 8.82
CA ASP A 173 -20.61 1.30 10.08
C ASP A 173 -20.41 2.60 10.91
N GLY A 174 -19.72 3.61 10.36
CA GLY A 174 -19.56 4.91 11.01
C GLY A 174 -18.50 4.96 12.12
N LYS A 175 -17.63 3.97 12.21
CA LYS A 175 -16.42 4.02 13.06
C LYS A 175 -15.30 4.66 12.25
N ASP A 176 -15.11 5.95 12.44
CA ASP A 176 -13.96 6.70 11.90
C ASP A 176 -12.78 6.61 12.88
N GLU A 177 -11.57 6.29 12.39
CA GLU A 177 -10.30 6.37 13.11
C GLU A 177 -9.38 7.45 12.51
#